data_e4f839673d577d68203be13351a0afef
#
_entry.id   e4f839673d577d68203be13351a0afef
#
_cell.length_a   1.000
_cell.length_b   1.000
_cell.length_c   1.000
_cell.angle_alpha   90.00
_cell.angle_beta   90.00
_cell.angle_gamma   90.00
#
_symmetry.space_group_name_H-M   'P 1'
#
loop_
_entity.id
_entity.type
_entity.pdbx_description
1 polymer ?
#
loop_
_entity_poly.entity_id
_entity_poly.type
_entity_poly.pdbx_seq_one_letter_code
_entity_poly.pdbx_strand_id
1 'polypeptide(L)'
;MEGTFSSFQSSENHTQMMLCCDCGVTISSSLSTMCIDCIKVNVDITDGIKSLMGILYSYKFDLGISKENIIHSCRECGRFLHSQNQWLYAEVESKELLSLCLKKIRGLNKVRLVDASFIWTEPHSRKIKVKVTIQKEVLISTILQQTFEVEYTMVYQQCPDCARIYTAHTWKALVQIRQKVDHKRTFLYLEQLILRHHAHRDASSIKEVKDGLDFYYLNRSHAIKFLEFLSTVVPVKTKKSEELISMDIKSNISSYKFTYSVELIPICKDDLVCLPKDMAKSMGNLEQLVLCYKVGNSIHVIDPRSLQIGNIVPAIYWKMPFFSLCNVKDLVEFIVLDSMFYILFNYLLYIYIVELLGPVTCKFALAEVQVIRSFDLGSNSNPYFVYSHLGSILKPGDIVMGYYLENSNFNSSIFEMYQETCAYVPEIILVKKGYPSRRKKSRIRNWKLKTLFSKEKSETNGKKYDQTCFEDDYECFLQDLEEDIELRRNVNLYKTKMNCQKTFMATNTEDDVSDSEEFPEIDVSEL
;
A
#
# COMPACT_ATOMS: atom_id res chain seq x y z
N MET A 1 16.03 -23.42 -82.89
CA MET A 1 16.69 -22.16 -83.28
C MET A 1 16.79 -21.40 -81.93
N GLU A 2 17.79 -21.75 -81.29
CA GLU A 2 19.02 -21.00 -81.04
C GLU A 2 18.75 -19.78 -80.15
N GLY A 3 19.00 -20.03 -78.90
CA GLY A 3 19.04 -19.13 -77.81
C GLY A 3 20.43 -18.56 -77.63
N THR A 4 20.52 -17.34 -77.21
CA THR A 4 21.78 -16.74 -76.80
C THR A 4 21.79 -16.57 -75.30
N PHE A 5 22.68 -17.32 -74.67
CA PHE A 5 23.11 -17.10 -73.28
C PHE A 5 23.89 -15.77 -73.19
N SER A 6 23.41 -14.81 -72.44
CA SER A 6 24.22 -13.67 -72.01
C SER A 6 24.75 -13.94 -70.61
N SER A 7 26.06 -14.11 -70.55
CA SER A 7 26.86 -14.22 -69.33
C SER A 7 26.77 -12.96 -68.48
N PHE A 8 26.22 -13.09 -67.29
CA PHE A 8 26.38 -12.08 -66.23
C PHE A 8 27.85 -12.16 -65.74
N GLN A 9 28.62 -11.17 -66.10
CA GLN A 9 29.88 -10.89 -65.43
C GLN A 9 29.61 -10.34 -64.04
N SER A 10 29.99 -11.11 -63.04
CA SER A 10 30.12 -10.63 -61.65
C SER A 10 31.25 -9.61 -61.60
N SER A 11 30.89 -8.33 -61.44
CA SER A 11 31.86 -7.29 -61.10
C SER A 11 32.39 -7.56 -59.71
N GLU A 12 33.58 -8.18 -59.63
CA GLU A 12 34.40 -8.21 -58.42
C GLU A 12 34.74 -6.76 -58.06
N ASN A 13 34.08 -6.22 -57.05
CA ASN A 13 34.46 -4.98 -56.40
C ASN A 13 35.85 -5.23 -55.75
N HIS A 14 36.90 -4.85 -56.41
CA HIS A 14 38.26 -4.73 -55.84
C HIS A 14 38.18 -3.66 -54.74
N THR A 15 37.90 -4.08 -53.48
CA THR A 15 38.10 -3.25 -52.30
C THR A 15 39.61 -2.95 -52.21
N GLN A 16 39.99 -1.72 -52.54
CA GLN A 16 41.37 -1.27 -52.37
C GLN A 16 41.72 -1.37 -50.88
N MET A 17 42.73 -2.20 -50.57
CA MET A 17 43.28 -2.31 -49.22
C MET A 17 44.27 -1.17 -48.98
N MET A 18 44.07 -0.41 -47.90
CA MET A 18 44.97 0.65 -47.46
C MET A 18 45.62 0.26 -46.13
N LEU A 19 46.82 0.78 -45.87
CA LEU A 19 47.47 0.61 -44.57
C LEU A 19 47.07 1.72 -43.62
N CYS A 20 46.78 1.38 -42.36
CA CYS A 20 46.53 2.34 -41.31
C CYS A 20 47.77 3.24 -41.08
N CYS A 21 47.58 4.55 -41.03
CA CYS A 21 48.67 5.51 -40.84
C CYS A 21 49.41 5.40 -39.50
N ASP A 22 48.77 4.86 -38.44
CA ASP A 22 49.37 4.73 -37.12
C ASP A 22 49.97 3.35 -36.83
N CYS A 23 49.26 2.27 -37.12
CA CYS A 23 49.68 0.91 -36.75
C CYS A 23 50.07 0.03 -37.95
N GLY A 24 49.85 0.48 -39.19
CA GLY A 24 50.20 -0.26 -40.40
C GLY A 24 49.33 -1.49 -40.73
N VAL A 25 48.22 -1.71 -40.00
CA VAL A 25 47.27 -2.80 -40.27
C VAL A 25 46.49 -2.50 -41.55
N THR A 26 46.31 -3.52 -42.41
CA THR A 26 45.51 -3.39 -43.64
C THR A 26 44.03 -3.18 -43.32
N ILE A 27 43.48 -2.09 -43.82
CA ILE A 27 42.05 -1.72 -43.73
C ILE A 27 41.43 -1.70 -45.11
N SER A 28 40.18 -2.12 -45.25
CA SER A 28 39.40 -1.91 -46.46
C SER A 28 39.22 -0.40 -46.67
N SER A 29 39.31 0.08 -47.90
CA SER A 29 39.14 1.50 -48.23
C SER A 29 37.74 2.01 -47.85
N SER A 30 37.48 2.15 -46.58
CA SER A 30 36.47 2.99 -46.03
C SER A 30 37.05 4.39 -45.83
N LEU A 31 36.24 5.40 -45.88
CA LEU A 31 36.56 6.84 -45.86
C LEU A 31 37.55 7.32 -44.76
N SER A 32 38.07 6.43 -43.90
CA SER A 32 39.03 6.74 -42.85
C SER A 32 40.42 6.17 -43.13
N THR A 33 41.46 6.98 -42.93
CA THR A 33 42.88 6.60 -43.07
C THR A 33 43.43 5.83 -41.86
N MET A 34 42.63 5.64 -40.80
CA MET A 34 43.00 4.99 -39.54
C MET A 34 42.10 3.77 -39.26
N CYS A 35 42.65 2.72 -38.66
CA CYS A 35 41.87 1.59 -38.20
C CYS A 35 41.03 1.95 -36.97
N ILE A 36 39.94 1.20 -36.74
CA ILE A 36 38.98 1.44 -35.63
C ILE A 36 39.68 1.46 -34.28
N ASP A 37 40.68 0.61 -34.07
CA ASP A 37 41.37 0.53 -32.78
C ASP A 37 42.31 1.72 -32.56
N CYS A 38 43.00 2.22 -33.58
CA CYS A 38 43.75 3.47 -33.48
C CYS A 38 42.84 4.67 -33.27
N ILE A 39 41.66 4.70 -33.90
CA ILE A 39 40.67 5.76 -33.65
C ILE A 39 40.18 5.72 -32.20
N LYS A 40 39.93 4.54 -31.62
CA LYS A 40 39.52 4.39 -30.19
C LYS A 40 40.59 4.90 -29.21
N VAL A 41 41.88 4.71 -29.55
CA VAL A 41 42.99 5.16 -28.68
C VAL A 41 43.20 6.66 -28.80
N ASN A 42 43.08 7.22 -29.99
CA ASN A 42 43.39 8.62 -30.25
C ASN A 42 42.21 9.58 -30.00
N VAL A 43 40.99 9.06 -30.04
CA VAL A 43 39.77 9.91 -29.88
C VAL A 43 39.01 9.55 -28.64
N ASP A 44 39.08 10.44 -27.65
CA ASP A 44 38.26 10.35 -26.44
C ASP A 44 36.98 11.16 -26.66
N ILE A 45 35.82 10.49 -26.74
CA ILE A 45 34.52 11.11 -26.99
C ILE A 45 34.15 12.03 -25.82
N THR A 46 34.67 11.73 -24.60
CA THR A 46 34.37 12.46 -23.39
C THR A 46 35.12 13.80 -23.29
N ASP A 47 36.31 13.90 -23.85
CA ASP A 47 37.17 15.07 -23.68
C ASP A 47 36.95 16.18 -24.73
N GLY A 48 35.89 16.12 -25.51
CA GLY A 48 35.71 17.09 -26.59
C GLY A 48 36.92 17.12 -27.52
N ILE A 49 36.73 17.23 -28.82
CA ILE A 49 37.81 17.17 -29.82
C ILE A 49 38.90 18.20 -29.46
N LYS A 50 39.96 17.76 -28.77
CA LYS A 50 41.24 18.49 -28.79
C LYS A 50 41.76 18.37 -30.19
N SER A 51 41.63 19.45 -30.94
CA SER A 51 42.12 19.54 -32.32
C SER A 51 43.55 19.05 -32.40
N LEU A 52 43.76 17.89 -33.04
CA LEU A 52 45.09 17.32 -33.37
C LEU A 52 45.75 18.04 -34.53
N MET A 53 45.18 19.14 -35.01
CA MET A 53 45.76 19.98 -36.03
C MET A 53 45.63 21.45 -35.67
N GLY A 54 46.73 22.02 -35.22
CA GLY A 54 46.87 23.45 -34.96
C GLY A 54 46.80 24.32 -36.23
N ILE A 55 45.63 24.46 -36.80
CA ILE A 55 45.34 25.52 -37.80
C ILE A 55 43.90 25.99 -37.59
N LEU A 56 43.82 27.24 -37.15
CA LEU A 56 42.73 28.18 -37.27
C LEU A 56 41.36 27.64 -37.72
N TYR A 57 40.43 27.45 -36.81
CA TYR A 57 39.07 28.06 -36.91
C TYR A 57 38.47 28.16 -35.52
N SER A 58 38.45 29.34 -35.02
CA SER A 58 37.68 29.79 -33.84
C SER A 58 36.19 29.62 -34.08
N TYR A 59 35.61 28.50 -33.65
CA TYR A 59 34.17 28.45 -33.38
C TYR A 59 33.83 27.33 -32.38
N LYS A 60 33.35 27.75 -31.19
CA LYS A 60 32.70 27.01 -30.13
C LYS A 60 33.54 25.91 -29.48
N PHE A 61 34.03 26.25 -28.30
CA PHE A 61 34.41 25.26 -27.26
C PHE A 61 33.28 24.25 -27.12
N ASP A 62 33.46 23.07 -27.69
CA ASP A 62 32.66 21.91 -27.36
C ASP A 62 33.15 21.44 -26.00
N LEU A 63 32.46 21.94 -24.95
CA LEU A 63 32.66 21.46 -23.61
C LEU A 63 32.41 19.94 -23.63
N GLY A 64 33.43 19.16 -23.30
CA GLY A 64 33.36 17.72 -23.16
C GLY A 64 32.27 17.30 -22.15
N ILE A 65 32.03 16.02 -22.04
CA ILE A 65 31.08 15.46 -21.10
C ILE A 65 31.65 15.57 -19.69
N SER A 66 30.91 16.17 -18.76
CA SER A 66 31.36 16.29 -17.37
C SER A 66 31.35 14.93 -16.68
N LYS A 67 32.54 14.49 -16.19
CA LYS A 67 32.70 13.23 -15.43
C LYS A 67 32.38 13.40 -13.93
N GLU A 68 32.37 14.63 -13.42
CA GLU A 68 32.05 14.97 -12.05
C GLU A 68 30.86 15.94 -12.00
N ASN A 69 29.90 15.64 -11.15
CA ASN A 69 28.70 16.46 -10.97
C ASN A 69 28.27 16.50 -9.52
N ILE A 70 27.46 17.50 -9.17
CA ILE A 70 26.93 17.68 -7.82
C ILE A 70 25.42 17.44 -7.84
N ILE A 71 24.94 16.62 -6.88
CA ILE A 71 23.52 16.40 -6.64
C ILE A 71 23.16 16.90 -5.26
N HIS A 72 22.14 17.77 -5.18
CA HIS A 72 21.62 18.23 -3.90
C HIS A 72 20.52 17.29 -3.41
N SER A 73 20.64 16.83 -2.15
CA SER A 73 19.63 16.01 -1.48
C SER A 73 19.20 16.61 -0.17
N CYS A 74 17.93 16.44 0.19
CA CYS A 74 17.42 16.86 1.50
C CYS A 74 17.57 15.72 2.49
N ARG A 75 18.29 15.95 3.59
CA ARG A 75 18.54 14.93 4.61
C ARG A 75 17.26 14.47 5.32
N GLU A 76 16.29 15.37 5.50
CA GLU A 76 15.06 15.13 6.26
C GLU A 76 14.05 14.27 5.48
N CYS A 77 13.80 14.60 4.22
CA CYS A 77 12.75 13.97 3.42
C CYS A 77 13.27 13.07 2.29
N GLY A 78 14.60 12.94 2.10
CA GLY A 78 15.22 12.11 1.06
C GLY A 78 14.95 12.57 -0.37
N ARG A 79 14.43 13.78 -0.59
CA ARG A 79 14.17 14.33 -1.93
C ARG A 79 15.44 14.86 -2.56
N PHE A 80 15.54 14.72 -3.89
CA PHE A 80 16.63 15.25 -4.71
C PHE A 80 16.19 16.46 -5.51
N LEU A 81 17.08 17.43 -5.67
CA LEU A 81 16.84 18.63 -6.46
C LEU A 81 16.94 18.32 -7.95
N HIS A 82 15.83 18.37 -8.66
CA HIS A 82 15.74 18.13 -10.10
C HIS A 82 16.05 19.39 -10.91
N SER A 83 15.41 20.52 -10.60
CA SER A 83 15.61 21.83 -11.22
C SER A 83 15.58 22.90 -10.14
N GLN A 84 15.72 24.18 -10.50
CA GLN A 84 15.91 25.27 -9.53
C GLN A 84 14.98 25.26 -8.30
N ASN A 85 13.72 24.78 -8.43
CA ASN A 85 12.76 24.74 -7.33
C ASN A 85 11.97 23.42 -7.25
N GLN A 86 12.31 22.42 -8.05
CA GLN A 86 11.59 21.16 -8.05
C GLN A 86 12.40 20.08 -7.31
N TRP A 87 11.80 19.55 -6.26
CA TRP A 87 12.33 18.46 -5.47
C TRP A 87 11.56 17.19 -5.77
N LEU A 88 12.26 16.13 -6.13
CA LEU A 88 11.70 14.84 -6.49
C LEU A 88 12.11 13.80 -5.46
N TYR A 89 11.17 12.97 -5.02
CA TYR A 89 11.49 11.83 -4.20
C TYR A 89 12.02 10.72 -5.10
N ALA A 90 13.18 10.21 -4.76
CA ALA A 90 13.77 9.05 -5.43
C ALA A 90 14.52 8.20 -4.40
N GLU A 91 14.44 6.90 -4.50
CA GLU A 91 15.24 5.99 -3.70
C GLU A 91 16.63 5.85 -4.32
N VAL A 92 17.59 5.42 -3.50
CA VAL A 92 18.93 5.14 -4.01
C VAL A 92 18.84 4.00 -5.02
N GLU A 93 19.51 4.14 -6.16
CA GLU A 93 19.49 3.17 -7.28
C GLU A 93 18.15 3.06 -8.05
N SER A 94 17.19 3.95 -7.80
CA SER A 94 15.93 3.97 -8.55
C SER A 94 16.09 4.52 -9.98
N LYS A 95 15.14 4.17 -10.85
CA LYS A 95 15.08 4.68 -12.23
C LYS A 95 14.89 6.21 -12.27
N GLU A 96 14.15 6.76 -11.31
CA GLU A 96 13.94 8.20 -11.17
C GLU A 96 15.25 8.92 -10.86
N LEU A 97 16.06 8.38 -9.94
CA LEU A 97 17.38 8.94 -9.63
C LEU A 97 18.32 8.85 -10.82
N LEU A 98 18.30 7.74 -11.57
CA LEU A 98 19.10 7.59 -12.79
C LEU A 98 18.75 8.65 -13.83
N SER A 99 17.45 8.89 -14.06
CA SER A 99 16.98 9.92 -14.99
C SER A 99 17.42 11.32 -14.58
N LEU A 100 17.46 11.59 -13.27
CA LEU A 100 17.94 12.86 -12.72
C LEU A 100 19.46 13.01 -12.91
N CYS A 101 20.23 11.95 -12.66
CA CYS A 101 21.67 11.93 -12.89
C CYS A 101 22.00 12.23 -14.35
N LEU A 102 21.35 11.54 -15.28
CA LEU A 102 21.57 11.71 -16.72
C LEU A 102 21.26 13.14 -17.20
N LYS A 103 20.18 13.76 -16.69
CA LYS A 103 19.85 15.16 -17.03
C LYS A 103 20.88 16.17 -16.55
N LYS A 104 21.65 15.86 -15.50
CA LYS A 104 22.69 16.75 -14.98
C LYS A 104 24.01 16.66 -15.73
N ILE A 105 24.21 15.65 -16.57
CA ILE A 105 25.43 15.50 -17.37
C ILE A 105 25.41 16.55 -18.48
N ARG A 106 26.35 17.48 -18.43
CA ARG A 106 26.55 18.46 -19.51
C ARG A 106 27.12 17.74 -20.73
N GLY A 107 26.62 18.08 -21.92
CA GLY A 107 27.11 17.52 -23.17
C GLY A 107 26.47 16.19 -23.61
N LEU A 108 25.68 15.53 -22.79
CA LEU A 108 25.01 14.27 -23.12
C LEU A 108 24.01 14.42 -24.29
N ASN A 109 23.40 15.60 -24.45
CA ASN A 109 22.44 15.88 -25.54
C ASN A 109 23.06 15.83 -26.95
N LYS A 110 24.40 15.83 -27.06
CA LYS A 110 25.13 15.80 -28.34
C LYS A 110 25.53 14.38 -28.77
N VAL A 111 25.27 13.39 -27.94
CA VAL A 111 25.66 12.00 -28.14
C VAL A 111 24.45 11.09 -27.95
N ARG A 112 24.49 9.92 -28.57
CA ARG A 112 23.44 8.93 -28.37
C ARG A 112 23.76 8.10 -27.12
N LEU A 113 22.86 8.10 -26.16
CA LEU A 113 22.92 7.23 -24.99
C LEU A 113 22.49 5.81 -25.40
N VAL A 114 23.30 4.82 -25.07
CA VAL A 114 23.01 3.39 -25.31
C VAL A 114 22.52 2.74 -24.03
N ASP A 115 23.28 2.88 -22.95
CA ASP A 115 23.01 2.26 -21.66
C ASP A 115 23.51 3.12 -20.51
N ALA A 116 22.84 3.01 -19.36
CA ALA A 116 23.25 3.66 -18.11
C ALA A 116 22.85 2.81 -16.92
N SER A 117 23.80 2.51 -16.04
CA SER A 117 23.60 1.71 -14.83
C SER A 117 24.33 2.29 -13.65
N PHE A 118 23.82 2.06 -12.44
CA PHE A 118 24.52 2.42 -11.21
C PHE A 118 25.68 1.43 -10.97
N ILE A 119 26.79 1.96 -10.44
CA ILE A 119 27.86 1.16 -9.84
C ILE A 119 27.64 1.20 -8.34
N TRP A 120 27.60 0.05 -7.70
CA TRP A 120 27.42 -0.04 -6.26
C TRP A 120 28.47 0.78 -5.52
N THR A 121 28.01 1.60 -4.58
CA THR A 121 28.85 2.39 -3.66
C THR A 121 28.39 2.17 -2.24
N GLU A 122 29.29 2.27 -1.28
CA GLU A 122 28.94 2.12 0.12
C GLU A 122 27.83 3.09 0.53
N PRO A 123 26.83 2.66 1.34
CA PRO A 123 25.70 3.52 1.76
C PRO A 123 26.13 4.80 2.50
N HIS A 124 27.30 4.78 3.16
CA HIS A 124 27.85 5.95 3.86
C HIS A 124 28.69 6.86 2.96
N SER A 125 29.01 6.41 1.76
CA SER A 125 29.68 7.24 0.75
C SER A 125 28.72 8.33 0.29
N ARG A 126 29.20 9.56 0.28
CA ARG A 126 28.46 10.69 -0.31
C ARG A 126 28.62 10.75 -1.83
N LYS A 127 28.99 9.65 -2.44
CA LYS A 127 29.29 9.54 -3.85
C LYS A 127 28.39 8.51 -4.51
N ILE A 128 27.81 8.86 -5.64
CA ILE A 128 27.04 7.97 -6.50
C ILE A 128 27.82 7.84 -7.81
N LYS A 129 28.11 6.62 -8.23
CA LYS A 129 28.77 6.35 -9.49
C LYS A 129 27.78 5.76 -10.48
N VAL A 130 27.80 6.32 -11.69
CA VAL A 130 26.95 5.86 -12.79
C VAL A 130 27.85 5.51 -13.97
N LYS A 131 27.71 4.29 -14.46
CA LYS A 131 28.36 3.81 -15.68
C LYS A 131 27.47 4.22 -16.86
N VAL A 132 28.04 4.96 -17.81
CA VAL A 132 27.31 5.47 -18.96
C VAL A 132 27.98 4.98 -20.23
N THR A 133 27.23 4.40 -21.15
CA THR A 133 27.67 3.95 -22.46
C THR A 133 27.06 4.86 -23.51
N ILE A 134 27.92 5.51 -24.29
CA ILE A 134 27.52 6.46 -25.33
C ILE A 134 28.04 6.04 -26.70
N GLN A 135 27.33 6.47 -27.73
CA GLN A 135 27.72 6.35 -29.11
C GLN A 135 27.77 7.73 -29.76
N LYS A 136 28.85 7.98 -30.51
CA LYS A 136 28.99 9.20 -31.32
C LYS A 136 29.63 8.89 -32.64
N GLU A 137 29.19 9.51 -33.70
CA GLU A 137 29.83 9.53 -34.97
C GLU A 137 31.03 10.48 -34.92
N VAL A 138 32.26 9.95 -35.18
CA VAL A 138 33.48 10.72 -34.95
C VAL A 138 34.13 11.14 -36.26
N LEU A 139 34.12 10.30 -37.25
CA LEU A 139 34.65 10.56 -38.59
C LEU A 139 33.62 10.06 -39.60
N ILE A 140 33.69 10.55 -40.84
CA ILE A 140 32.72 10.28 -41.88
C ILE A 140 32.35 8.77 -41.88
N SER A 141 31.17 8.44 -41.34
CA SER A 141 30.56 7.10 -41.20
C SER A 141 31.11 6.12 -40.14
N THR A 142 32.02 6.52 -39.23
CA THR A 142 32.48 5.63 -38.14
C THR A 142 31.78 5.97 -36.83
N ILE A 143 31.01 5.01 -36.26
CA ILE A 143 30.35 5.13 -34.98
C ILE A 143 31.26 4.52 -33.92
N LEU A 144 31.68 5.34 -32.93
CA LEU A 144 32.43 4.86 -31.77
C LEU A 144 31.50 4.73 -30.58
N GLN A 145 31.63 3.61 -29.86
CA GLN A 145 30.98 3.37 -28.59
C GLN A 145 32.03 3.42 -27.48
N GLN A 146 31.78 4.24 -26.46
CA GLN A 146 32.65 4.38 -25.31
C GLN A 146 31.87 4.30 -24.04
N THR A 147 32.43 3.62 -23.04
CA THR A 147 31.87 3.51 -21.70
C THR A 147 32.76 4.26 -20.73
N PHE A 148 32.16 5.07 -19.87
CA PHE A 148 32.86 5.84 -18.85
C PHE A 148 32.04 5.93 -17.56
N GLU A 149 32.70 6.25 -16.47
CA GLU A 149 32.07 6.46 -15.17
C GLU A 149 31.89 7.95 -14.89
N VAL A 150 30.71 8.29 -14.38
CA VAL A 150 30.40 9.63 -13.88
C VAL A 150 30.21 9.56 -12.37
N GLU A 151 30.97 10.40 -11.67
CA GLU A 151 30.88 10.50 -10.22
C GLU A 151 29.99 11.68 -9.83
N TYR A 152 29.02 11.41 -8.96
CA TYR A 152 28.14 12.43 -8.40
C TYR A 152 28.44 12.58 -6.89
N THR A 153 28.78 13.78 -6.49
CA THR A 153 28.95 14.10 -5.07
C THR A 153 27.62 14.59 -4.50
N MET A 154 27.11 13.92 -3.46
CA MET A 154 25.91 14.36 -2.76
C MET A 154 26.20 15.51 -1.80
N VAL A 155 25.55 16.63 -2.01
CA VAL A 155 25.58 17.78 -1.11
C VAL A 155 24.21 17.90 -0.43
N TYR A 156 24.21 17.98 0.89
CA TYR A 156 22.98 18.15 1.64
C TYR A 156 22.52 19.60 1.60
N GLN A 157 21.27 19.79 1.15
CA GLN A 157 20.60 21.07 1.13
C GLN A 157 19.16 20.86 1.58
N GLN A 158 18.70 21.62 2.56
CA GLN A 158 17.33 21.50 3.03
C GLN A 158 16.36 22.01 1.95
N CYS A 159 15.33 21.22 1.67
CA CYS A 159 14.28 21.61 0.73
C CYS A 159 13.36 22.70 1.35
N PRO A 160 12.69 23.52 0.54
CA PRO A 160 11.81 24.58 1.04
C PRO A 160 10.67 24.07 1.92
N ASP A 161 10.17 22.87 1.66
CA ASP A 161 9.11 22.26 2.45
C ASP A 161 9.60 21.86 3.85
N CYS A 162 10.78 21.24 3.94
CA CYS A 162 11.39 20.94 5.24
C CYS A 162 11.79 22.20 5.99
N ALA A 163 12.29 23.22 5.30
CA ALA A 163 12.59 24.51 5.93
C ALA A 163 11.34 25.17 6.55
N ARG A 164 10.18 25.03 5.92
CA ARG A 164 8.90 25.52 6.45
C ARG A 164 8.40 24.70 7.65
N ILE A 165 8.72 23.40 7.75
CA ILE A 165 8.30 22.54 8.87
C ILE A 165 8.89 23.03 10.20
N TYR A 166 10.09 23.60 10.18
CA TYR A 166 10.71 24.20 11.39
C TYR A 166 9.96 25.42 11.92
N THR A 167 9.18 26.09 11.07
CA THR A 167 8.39 27.24 11.49
C THR A 167 7.03 26.76 11.99
N ALA A 168 6.68 27.04 13.25
CA ALA A 168 5.39 26.66 13.82
C ALA A 168 4.22 27.28 13.04
N HIS A 169 3.12 26.54 12.91
CA HIS A 169 1.85 26.99 12.32
C HIS A 169 1.87 27.38 10.82
N THR A 170 2.85 26.93 10.05
CA THR A 170 2.95 27.24 8.59
C THR A 170 2.07 26.38 7.70
N TRP A 171 1.30 25.42 8.25
CA TRP A 171 0.40 24.61 7.48
C TRP A 171 -0.71 25.43 6.80
N LYS A 172 -1.06 25.04 5.58
CA LYS A 172 -2.14 25.65 4.77
C LYS A 172 -3.39 24.79 4.69
N ALA A 173 -3.26 23.48 4.84
CA ALA A 173 -4.39 22.57 4.79
C ALA A 173 -4.35 21.59 5.97
N LEU A 174 -5.50 21.36 6.57
CA LEU A 174 -5.73 20.42 7.67
C LEU A 174 -6.77 19.39 7.23
N VAL A 175 -6.48 18.11 7.38
CA VAL A 175 -7.43 17.02 7.16
C VAL A 175 -7.71 16.37 8.52
N GLN A 176 -8.95 16.48 8.98
CA GLN A 176 -9.42 15.91 10.23
C GLN A 176 -10.23 14.66 9.95
N ILE A 177 -9.73 13.49 10.31
CA ILE A 177 -10.43 12.23 10.17
C ILE A 177 -11.09 11.90 11.51
N ARG A 178 -12.40 11.66 11.49
CA ARG A 178 -13.20 11.37 12.69
C ARG A 178 -14.09 10.15 12.45
N GLN A 179 -14.23 9.33 13.48
CA GLN A 179 -15.17 8.22 13.53
C GLN A 179 -15.82 8.15 14.91
N LYS A 180 -17.13 8.05 14.95
CA LYS A 180 -17.91 7.98 16.20
C LYS A 180 -18.15 6.52 16.57
N VAL A 181 -17.11 5.83 17.03
CA VAL A 181 -17.15 4.42 17.46
C VAL A 181 -16.34 4.29 18.75
N ASP A 182 -16.74 3.39 19.64
CA ASP A 182 -16.12 3.21 20.96
C ASP A 182 -14.78 2.44 20.91
N HIS A 183 -14.38 1.91 19.76
CA HIS A 183 -13.14 1.18 19.59
C HIS A 183 -12.28 1.74 18.45
N LYS A 184 -10.94 1.59 18.55
CA LYS A 184 -9.99 2.16 17.59
C LYS A 184 -9.51 1.17 16.50
N ARG A 185 -10.10 -0.02 16.38
CA ARG A 185 -9.64 -1.06 15.42
C ARG A 185 -9.65 -0.59 13.97
N THR A 186 -10.66 0.15 13.56
CA THR A 186 -10.75 0.70 12.19
C THR A 186 -9.66 1.74 11.91
N PHE A 187 -9.32 2.57 12.90
CA PHE A 187 -8.20 3.52 12.77
C PHE A 187 -6.86 2.82 12.69
N LEU A 188 -6.65 1.76 13.47
CA LEU A 188 -5.44 0.95 13.40
C LEU A 188 -5.27 0.31 12.01
N TYR A 189 -6.35 -0.21 11.44
CA TYR A 189 -6.34 -0.73 10.08
C TYR A 189 -6.06 0.36 9.03
N LEU A 190 -6.73 1.50 9.13
CA LEU A 190 -6.52 2.65 8.25
C LEU A 190 -5.07 3.17 8.34
N GLU A 191 -4.48 3.22 9.54
CA GLU A 191 -3.09 3.56 9.77
C GLU A 191 -2.15 2.65 8.97
N GLN A 192 -2.35 1.33 9.02
CA GLN A 192 -1.53 0.38 8.28
C GLN A 192 -1.69 0.54 6.76
N LEU A 193 -2.88 0.85 6.26
CA LEU A 193 -3.08 1.14 4.83
C LEU A 193 -2.39 2.45 4.41
N ILE A 194 -2.44 3.50 5.23
CA ILE A 194 -1.71 4.75 4.98
C ILE A 194 -0.20 4.50 4.93
N LEU A 195 0.33 3.67 5.83
CA LEU A 195 1.74 3.29 5.87
C LEU A 195 2.15 2.48 4.63
N ARG A 196 1.32 1.52 4.23
CA ARG A 196 1.57 0.67 3.06
C ARG A 196 1.66 1.48 1.78
N HIS A 197 0.72 2.39 1.56
CA HIS A 197 0.67 3.23 0.36
C HIS A 197 1.49 4.51 0.48
N HIS A 198 2.19 4.69 1.59
CA HIS A 198 3.01 5.88 1.85
C HIS A 198 2.27 7.22 1.72
N ALA A 199 0.95 7.22 1.92
CA ALA A 199 0.11 8.40 1.75
C ALA A 199 0.41 9.53 2.78
N HIS A 200 1.14 9.22 3.87
CA HIS A 200 1.56 10.17 4.90
C HIS A 200 2.80 10.99 4.54
N ARG A 201 3.54 10.65 3.47
CA ARG A 201 4.85 11.28 3.15
C ARG A 201 4.80 12.77 2.97
N ASP A 202 3.71 13.28 2.42
CA ASP A 202 3.54 14.71 2.14
C ASP A 202 2.95 15.50 3.32
N ALA A 203 2.61 14.82 4.43
CA ALA A 203 2.14 15.47 5.64
C ALA A 203 3.29 16.11 6.41
N SER A 204 3.12 17.37 6.84
CA SER A 204 4.12 18.07 7.65
C SER A 204 4.09 17.63 9.11
N SER A 205 2.93 17.32 9.63
CA SER A 205 2.72 16.83 11.00
C SER A 205 1.46 16.00 11.05
N ILE A 206 1.45 15.00 11.93
CA ILE A 206 0.30 14.14 12.19
C ILE A 206 0.06 14.17 13.69
N LYS A 207 -1.18 14.40 14.11
CA LYS A 207 -1.57 14.39 15.52
C LYS A 207 -2.70 13.39 15.74
N GLU A 208 -2.57 12.58 16.79
CA GLU A 208 -3.66 11.74 17.27
C GLU A 208 -4.55 12.56 18.19
N VAL A 209 -5.87 12.46 17.98
CA VAL A 209 -6.92 13.04 18.80
C VAL A 209 -7.79 11.91 19.31
N LYS A 210 -8.55 12.12 20.39
CA LYS A 210 -9.36 11.08 21.03
C LYS A 210 -10.20 10.27 20.02
N ASP A 211 -10.86 10.94 19.07
CA ASP A 211 -11.80 10.31 18.12
C ASP A 211 -11.27 10.29 16.67
N GLY A 212 -9.94 10.42 16.48
CA GLY A 212 -9.40 10.42 15.13
C GLY A 212 -7.97 10.90 14.97
N LEU A 213 -7.66 11.27 13.73
CA LEU A 213 -6.34 11.67 13.29
C LEU A 213 -6.40 13.02 12.57
N ASP A 214 -5.44 13.89 12.86
CA ASP A 214 -5.28 15.21 12.22
C ASP A 214 -3.99 15.23 11.39
N PHE A 215 -4.13 15.44 10.07
CA PHE A 215 -3.02 15.54 9.14
C PHE A 215 -2.84 16.99 8.69
N TYR A 216 -1.65 17.54 8.88
CA TYR A 216 -1.31 18.91 8.50
C TYR A 216 -0.49 18.89 7.22
N TYR A 217 -0.86 19.72 6.24
CA TYR A 217 -0.20 19.83 4.96
C TYR A 217 0.25 21.27 4.67
N LEU A 218 1.43 21.40 4.06
CA LEU A 218 1.94 22.71 3.60
C LEU A 218 1.23 23.19 2.34
N ASN A 219 0.78 22.27 1.51
CA ASN A 219 0.12 22.56 0.24
C ASN A 219 -1.28 21.93 0.20
N ARG A 220 -2.25 22.69 -0.34
CA ARG A 220 -3.62 22.22 -0.53
C ARG A 220 -3.70 20.99 -1.45
N SER A 221 -2.87 20.93 -2.50
CA SER A 221 -2.87 19.82 -3.47
C SER A 221 -2.55 18.46 -2.83
N HIS A 222 -1.64 18.44 -1.85
CA HIS A 222 -1.31 17.21 -1.11
C HIS A 222 -2.49 16.72 -0.25
N ALA A 223 -3.20 17.66 0.39
CA ALA A 223 -4.40 17.33 1.15
C ALA A 223 -5.51 16.76 0.26
N ILE A 224 -5.71 17.30 -0.93
CA ILE A 224 -6.70 16.79 -1.88
C ILE A 224 -6.35 15.38 -2.35
N LYS A 225 -5.09 15.10 -2.72
CA LYS A 225 -4.62 13.75 -3.08
C LYS A 225 -4.85 12.75 -1.94
N PHE A 226 -4.62 13.18 -0.71
CA PHE A 226 -4.87 12.34 0.45
C PHE A 226 -6.37 12.07 0.66
N LEU A 227 -7.24 13.04 0.42
CA LEU A 227 -8.70 12.85 0.47
C LEU A 227 -9.19 11.88 -0.63
N GLU A 228 -8.65 11.98 -1.84
CA GLU A 228 -8.92 11.04 -2.92
C GLU A 228 -8.51 9.63 -2.53
N PHE A 229 -7.31 9.46 -1.97
CA PHE A 229 -6.86 8.17 -1.43
C PHE A 229 -7.83 7.63 -0.37
N LEU A 230 -8.23 8.44 0.62
CA LEU A 230 -9.18 8.01 1.66
C LEU A 230 -10.52 7.56 1.05
N SER A 231 -11.04 8.26 0.06
CA SER A 231 -12.30 7.91 -0.60
C SER A 231 -12.25 6.59 -1.37
N THR A 232 -11.05 6.17 -1.83
CA THR A 232 -10.87 4.87 -2.49
C THR A 232 -10.78 3.71 -1.51
N VAL A 233 -10.31 3.98 -0.29
CA VAL A 233 -10.03 2.94 0.73
C VAL A 233 -11.23 2.72 1.66
N VAL A 234 -11.87 3.79 2.12
CA VAL A 234 -12.93 3.76 3.14
C VAL A 234 -14.08 4.68 2.71
N PRO A 235 -15.33 4.33 3.02
CA PRO A 235 -16.47 5.17 2.70
C PRO A 235 -16.47 6.38 3.63
N VAL A 236 -16.29 7.56 3.05
CA VAL A 236 -16.13 8.83 3.77
C VAL A 236 -17.14 9.89 3.33
N LYS A 237 -17.44 10.80 4.24
CA LYS A 237 -18.13 12.06 3.94
C LYS A 237 -17.19 13.22 4.23
N THR A 238 -16.92 14.03 3.23
CA THR A 238 -16.01 15.18 3.36
C THR A 238 -16.77 16.49 3.42
N LYS A 239 -16.40 17.34 4.36
CA LYS A 239 -16.85 18.74 4.44
C LYS A 239 -15.62 19.63 4.34
N LYS A 240 -15.70 20.68 3.53
CA LYS A 240 -14.63 21.64 3.31
C LYS A 240 -14.99 22.97 3.99
N SER A 241 -14.03 23.54 4.70
CA SER A 241 -14.07 24.89 5.27
C SER A 241 -12.85 25.66 4.81
N GLU A 242 -13.03 26.95 4.52
CA GLU A 242 -11.97 27.87 4.10
C GLU A 242 -11.97 29.08 5.03
N GLU A 243 -10.81 29.44 5.55
CA GLU A 243 -10.60 30.58 6.41
C GLU A 243 -9.62 31.55 5.75
N LEU A 244 -10.04 32.81 5.55
CA LEU A 244 -9.17 33.86 5.05
C LEU A 244 -8.28 34.36 6.18
N ILE A 245 -6.94 34.24 6.02
CA ILE A 245 -5.97 34.71 7.01
C ILE A 245 -5.56 36.15 6.72
N SER A 246 -5.18 36.39 5.48
CA SER A 246 -4.71 37.71 5.04
C SER A 246 -5.05 37.97 3.59
N MET A 247 -5.31 39.24 3.28
CA MET A 247 -5.54 39.68 1.91
C MET A 247 -4.72 40.96 1.69
N ASP A 248 -3.89 40.95 0.68
CA ASP A 248 -3.19 42.14 0.20
C ASP A 248 -3.99 42.77 -0.94
N ILE A 249 -4.59 43.93 -0.68
CA ILE A 249 -5.44 44.64 -1.64
C ILE A 249 -4.64 45.16 -2.84
N LYS A 250 -3.34 45.49 -2.65
CA LYS A 250 -2.51 46.04 -3.72
C LYS A 250 -2.07 45.00 -4.74
N SER A 251 -1.70 43.81 -4.27
CA SER A 251 -1.29 42.69 -5.13
C SER A 251 -2.42 41.72 -5.46
N ASN A 252 -3.59 41.91 -4.89
CA ASN A 252 -4.75 41.00 -4.98
C ASN A 252 -4.45 39.55 -4.59
N ILE A 253 -3.47 39.36 -3.69
CA ILE A 253 -3.05 38.06 -3.20
C ILE A 253 -3.76 37.77 -1.88
N SER A 254 -4.54 36.68 -1.81
CA SER A 254 -5.21 36.24 -0.61
C SER A 254 -4.61 34.90 -0.11
N SER A 255 -4.40 34.83 1.20
CA SER A 255 -3.93 33.61 1.87
C SER A 255 -5.05 32.96 2.64
N TYR A 256 -5.34 31.68 2.33
CA TYR A 256 -6.39 30.89 2.96
C TYR A 256 -5.81 29.71 3.72
N LYS A 257 -6.44 29.33 4.82
CA LYS A 257 -6.34 28.00 5.44
C LYS A 257 -7.55 27.16 5.05
N PHE A 258 -7.27 25.92 4.72
CA PHE A 258 -8.29 24.95 4.30
C PHE A 258 -8.43 23.88 5.38
N THR A 259 -9.63 23.67 5.87
CA THR A 259 -9.93 22.55 6.79
C THR A 259 -10.88 21.59 6.11
N TYR A 260 -10.46 20.33 6.00
CA TYR A 260 -11.26 19.23 5.48
C TYR A 260 -11.66 18.33 6.65
N SER A 261 -12.94 18.32 6.97
CA SER A 261 -13.49 17.38 7.95
C SER A 261 -13.97 16.13 7.22
N VAL A 262 -13.37 14.99 7.56
CA VAL A 262 -13.64 13.68 6.99
C VAL A 262 -14.31 12.84 8.06
N GLU A 263 -15.56 12.48 7.83
CA GLU A 263 -16.34 11.61 8.70
C GLU A 263 -16.36 10.20 8.11
N LEU A 264 -15.83 9.22 8.85
CA LEU A 264 -15.89 7.81 8.51
C LEU A 264 -17.23 7.25 8.95
N ILE A 265 -17.68 6.20 8.27
CA ILE A 265 -18.90 5.50 8.66
C ILE A 265 -18.70 4.83 10.02
N PRO A 266 -19.64 4.99 10.96
CA PRO A 266 -19.57 4.39 12.30
C PRO A 266 -20.02 2.92 12.32
N ILE A 267 -19.61 2.14 11.30
CA ILE A 267 -19.89 0.72 11.18
C ILE A 267 -18.57 0.01 10.96
N CYS A 268 -18.37 -1.06 11.69
CA CYS A 268 -17.14 -1.85 11.65
C CYS A 268 -17.43 -3.27 11.18
N LYS A 269 -16.37 -4.01 10.91
CA LYS A 269 -16.48 -5.44 10.61
C LYS A 269 -17.03 -6.16 11.84
N ASP A 270 -17.88 -7.15 11.61
CA ASP A 270 -18.56 -7.99 12.58
C ASP A 270 -19.69 -7.29 13.38
N ASP A 271 -20.03 -6.03 13.08
CA ASP A 271 -21.15 -5.33 13.70
C ASP A 271 -22.50 -5.84 13.18
N LEU A 272 -23.48 -5.88 14.09
CA LEU A 272 -24.88 -6.16 13.76
C LEU A 272 -25.59 -4.86 13.42
N VAL A 273 -26.29 -4.84 12.30
CA VAL A 273 -26.94 -3.65 11.76
C VAL A 273 -28.39 -3.94 11.40
N CYS A 274 -29.28 -2.99 11.69
CA CYS A 274 -30.66 -3.02 11.19
C CYS A 274 -30.80 -2.00 10.04
N LEU A 275 -31.09 -2.51 8.84
CA LEU A 275 -31.27 -1.67 7.65
C LEU A 275 -32.64 -1.01 7.64
N PRO A 276 -32.74 0.24 7.15
CA PRO A 276 -34.02 0.84 6.83
C PRO A 276 -34.78 0.01 5.77
N LYS A 277 -36.09 -0.13 5.94
CA LYS A 277 -36.95 -0.97 5.07
C LYS A 277 -36.79 -0.65 3.58
N ASP A 278 -36.69 0.63 3.22
CA ASP A 278 -36.56 1.06 1.84
C ASP A 278 -35.20 0.67 1.23
N MET A 279 -34.15 0.72 2.05
CA MET A 279 -32.82 0.28 1.65
C MET A 279 -32.77 -1.24 1.47
N ALA A 280 -33.32 -2.00 2.40
CA ALA A 280 -33.40 -3.46 2.32
C ALA A 280 -34.13 -3.93 1.06
N LYS A 281 -35.24 -3.29 0.71
CA LYS A 281 -35.99 -3.54 -0.56
C LYS A 281 -35.15 -3.22 -1.79
N SER A 282 -34.43 -2.10 -1.80
CA SER A 282 -33.62 -1.69 -2.96
C SER A 282 -32.44 -2.64 -3.24
N MET A 283 -32.02 -3.42 -2.24
CA MET A 283 -30.91 -4.38 -2.34
C MET A 283 -31.38 -5.83 -2.61
N GLY A 284 -32.50 -6.00 -3.28
CA GLY A 284 -33.02 -7.32 -3.63
C GLY A 284 -33.86 -7.96 -2.53
N ASN A 285 -34.54 -7.15 -1.74
CA ASN A 285 -35.40 -7.57 -0.63
C ASN A 285 -34.62 -8.36 0.44
N LEU A 286 -33.43 -7.84 0.77
CA LEU A 286 -32.59 -8.35 1.86
C LEU A 286 -33.32 -8.23 3.20
N GLU A 287 -33.06 -9.13 4.15
CA GLU A 287 -33.60 -8.99 5.50
C GLU A 287 -33.04 -7.71 6.15
N GLN A 288 -33.81 -7.06 7.04
CA GLN A 288 -33.37 -5.81 7.65
C GLN A 288 -32.26 -6.02 8.66
N LEU A 289 -32.23 -7.17 9.34
CA LEU A 289 -31.24 -7.51 10.35
C LEU A 289 -30.06 -8.27 9.70
N VAL A 290 -28.94 -7.58 9.51
CA VAL A 290 -27.77 -8.09 8.76
C VAL A 290 -26.47 -7.89 9.52
N LEU A 291 -25.47 -8.70 9.18
CA LEU A 291 -24.11 -8.59 9.69
C LEU A 291 -23.21 -7.85 8.70
N CYS A 292 -22.37 -6.95 9.19
CA CYS A 292 -21.33 -6.31 8.39
C CYS A 292 -20.09 -7.21 8.38
N TYR A 293 -19.83 -7.94 7.27
CA TYR A 293 -18.68 -8.84 7.21
C TYR A 293 -17.41 -8.18 6.66
N LYS A 294 -17.52 -7.05 5.93
CA LYS A 294 -16.38 -6.33 5.38
C LYS A 294 -16.70 -4.85 5.18
N VAL A 295 -15.79 -4.00 5.59
CA VAL A 295 -15.81 -2.55 5.27
C VAL A 295 -14.60 -2.25 4.40
N GLY A 296 -14.86 -1.75 3.20
CA GLY A 296 -13.84 -1.34 2.25
C GLY A 296 -14.28 -0.03 1.60
N ASN A 297 -14.17 0.09 0.30
CA ASN A 297 -14.76 1.20 -0.47
C ASN A 297 -16.29 1.30 -0.28
N SER A 298 -16.94 0.18 -0.01
CA SER A 298 -18.37 0.04 0.30
C SER A 298 -18.55 -0.84 1.53
N ILE A 299 -19.75 -0.81 2.11
CA ILE A 299 -20.11 -1.66 3.23
C ILE A 299 -20.71 -2.95 2.65
N HIS A 300 -20.10 -4.07 2.97
CA HIS A 300 -20.59 -5.38 2.59
C HIS A 300 -21.32 -6.02 3.76
N VAL A 301 -22.59 -6.32 3.57
CA VAL A 301 -23.46 -6.94 4.56
C VAL A 301 -23.90 -8.32 4.11
N ILE A 302 -24.12 -9.20 5.05
CA ILE A 302 -24.63 -10.56 4.82
C ILE A 302 -25.82 -10.82 5.75
N ASP A 303 -26.85 -11.44 5.20
CA ASP A 303 -27.92 -11.99 5.99
C ASP A 303 -27.53 -13.41 6.46
N PRO A 304 -27.42 -13.65 7.78
CA PRO A 304 -26.98 -14.94 8.32
C PRO A 304 -28.00 -16.08 8.04
N ARG A 305 -29.25 -15.77 7.72
CA ARG A 305 -30.32 -16.75 7.49
C ARG A 305 -30.50 -17.15 6.04
N SER A 306 -30.37 -16.18 5.11
CA SER A 306 -30.57 -16.44 3.66
C SER A 306 -29.26 -16.52 2.88
N LEU A 307 -28.12 -16.16 3.48
CA LEU A 307 -26.81 -15.98 2.82
C LEU A 307 -26.82 -14.92 1.72
N GLN A 308 -27.85 -14.10 1.64
CA GLN A 308 -27.87 -12.99 0.70
C GLN A 308 -26.82 -11.95 1.09
N ILE A 309 -26.07 -11.49 0.09
CA ILE A 309 -25.02 -10.48 0.27
C ILE A 309 -25.50 -9.16 -0.33
N GLY A 310 -25.43 -8.10 0.48
CA GLY A 310 -25.71 -6.75 0.04
C GLY A 310 -24.45 -5.90 -0.01
N ASN A 311 -24.39 -4.95 -0.95
CA ASN A 311 -23.29 -4.01 -1.06
C ASN A 311 -23.84 -2.57 -1.00
N ILE A 312 -23.51 -1.84 0.07
CA ILE A 312 -23.98 -0.48 0.33
C ILE A 312 -22.90 0.51 -0.07
N VAL A 313 -23.17 1.25 -1.14
CA VAL A 313 -22.29 2.32 -1.62
C VAL A 313 -22.38 3.52 -0.69
N PRO A 314 -21.27 4.27 -0.45
CA PRO A 314 -21.26 5.44 0.44
C PRO A 314 -22.35 6.46 0.13
N ALA A 315 -22.65 6.70 -1.14
CA ALA A 315 -23.69 7.64 -1.57
C ALA A 315 -25.10 7.25 -1.08
N ILE A 316 -25.40 5.95 -1.01
CA ILE A 316 -26.68 5.42 -0.50
C ILE A 316 -26.71 5.51 1.03
N TYR A 317 -25.62 5.11 1.68
CA TYR A 317 -25.51 5.18 3.13
C TYR A 317 -25.77 6.60 3.68
N TRP A 318 -25.11 7.62 3.08
CA TRP A 318 -25.24 9.01 3.55
C TRP A 318 -26.59 9.66 3.27
N LYS A 319 -27.44 9.05 2.42
CA LYS A 319 -28.85 9.48 2.24
C LYS A 319 -29.74 9.02 3.39
N MET A 320 -29.52 7.80 3.86
CA MET A 320 -30.29 7.18 4.94
C MET A 320 -29.31 6.55 5.95
N PRO A 321 -28.65 7.35 6.78
CA PRO A 321 -27.64 6.83 7.70
C PRO A 321 -28.29 5.97 8.78
N PHE A 322 -27.63 4.86 9.09
CA PHE A 322 -28.00 3.95 10.16
C PHE A 322 -26.77 3.63 11.01
N PHE A 323 -26.99 3.10 12.21
CA PHE A 323 -25.92 2.81 13.17
C PHE A 323 -25.90 1.31 13.48
N SER A 324 -24.78 0.84 14.02
CA SER A 324 -24.69 -0.52 14.54
C SER A 324 -25.59 -0.68 15.76
N LEU A 325 -26.33 -1.80 15.84
CA LEU A 325 -27.11 -2.19 17.01
C LEU A 325 -26.21 -2.75 18.11
N CYS A 326 -25.32 -3.66 17.73
CA CYS A 326 -24.35 -4.30 18.61
C CYS A 326 -22.96 -4.17 18.02
N ASN A 327 -21.98 -3.98 18.89
CA ASN A 327 -20.58 -3.87 18.56
C ASN A 327 -19.83 -5.14 18.98
N VAL A 328 -18.60 -5.29 18.52
CA VAL A 328 -17.73 -6.44 18.85
C VAL A 328 -17.53 -6.64 20.36
N LYS A 329 -17.69 -5.59 21.18
CA LYS A 329 -17.60 -5.68 22.65
C LYS A 329 -18.78 -6.43 23.27
N ASP A 330 -19.91 -6.48 22.57
CA ASP A 330 -21.15 -7.12 23.04
C ASP A 330 -21.25 -8.60 22.64
N LEU A 331 -20.19 -9.16 22.05
CA LEU A 331 -20.12 -10.54 21.64
C LEU A 331 -20.08 -11.48 22.84
N VAL A 332 -20.97 -12.48 22.83
CA VAL A 332 -21.08 -13.53 23.83
C VAL A 332 -20.50 -14.82 23.27
N GLU A 333 -19.90 -15.65 24.13
CA GLU A 333 -19.35 -16.95 23.78
C GLU A 333 -20.43 -18.04 23.82
N PHE A 334 -20.54 -18.79 22.73
CA PHE A 334 -21.40 -19.96 22.60
C PHE A 334 -20.57 -21.20 22.26
N ILE A 335 -21.01 -22.35 22.69
CA ILE A 335 -20.44 -23.65 22.37
C ILE A 335 -21.40 -24.36 21.43
N VAL A 336 -20.87 -24.87 20.33
CA VAL A 336 -21.62 -25.66 19.36
C VAL A 336 -21.81 -27.08 19.90
N LEU A 337 -23.04 -27.47 20.10
CA LEU A 337 -23.38 -28.85 20.51
C LEU A 337 -23.48 -29.77 19.29
N ASP A 338 -24.22 -29.33 18.27
CA ASP A 338 -24.40 -30.04 17.02
C ASP A 338 -24.53 -29.07 15.85
N SER A 339 -24.16 -29.51 14.66
CA SER A 339 -24.28 -28.72 13.44
C SER A 339 -24.84 -29.59 12.32
N MET A 340 -26.10 -29.31 11.92
CA MET A 340 -26.73 -29.94 10.78
C MET A 340 -26.52 -29.11 9.51
N PHE A 341 -25.76 -29.64 8.58
CA PHE A 341 -25.59 -29.00 7.28
C PHE A 341 -26.80 -29.21 6.40
N TYR A 342 -27.34 -28.15 5.85
CA TYR A 342 -28.37 -28.17 4.82
C TYR A 342 -27.81 -28.59 3.43
N ILE A 343 -26.95 -29.60 3.39
CA ILE A 343 -26.33 -30.08 2.15
C ILE A 343 -27.25 -31.04 1.37
N LEU A 344 -28.35 -31.53 1.95
CA LEU A 344 -29.04 -32.68 1.44
C LEU A 344 -29.88 -32.50 0.18
N PHE A 345 -30.17 -31.29 -0.26
CA PHE A 345 -30.97 -31.11 -1.50
C PHE A 345 -30.19 -30.52 -2.70
N ASN A 346 -28.98 -30.03 -2.53
CA ASN A 346 -28.25 -29.31 -3.56
C ASN A 346 -26.94 -29.95 -4.01
N TYR A 347 -26.61 -31.15 -3.61
CA TYR A 347 -25.32 -31.75 -4.01
C TYR A 347 -25.24 -31.96 -5.53
N LEU A 348 -26.32 -32.37 -6.17
CA LEU A 348 -26.42 -32.46 -7.63
C LEU A 348 -26.47 -31.09 -8.31
N LEU A 349 -27.19 -30.15 -7.72
CA LEU A 349 -27.26 -28.77 -8.22
C LEU A 349 -25.95 -27.99 -7.98
N TYR A 350 -25.27 -28.26 -6.88
CA TYR A 350 -23.97 -27.67 -6.56
C TYR A 350 -22.88 -28.13 -7.54
N ILE A 351 -22.84 -29.42 -7.87
CA ILE A 351 -21.91 -29.94 -8.88
C ILE A 351 -22.21 -29.30 -10.24
N TYR A 352 -23.47 -29.16 -10.62
CA TYR A 352 -23.88 -28.54 -11.88
C TYR A 352 -23.56 -27.04 -11.94
N ILE A 353 -23.72 -26.33 -10.83
CA ILE A 353 -23.38 -24.90 -10.71
C ILE A 353 -21.85 -24.69 -10.71
N VAL A 354 -21.08 -25.57 -10.08
CA VAL A 354 -19.61 -25.51 -10.08
C VAL A 354 -19.02 -25.80 -11.46
N GLU A 355 -19.64 -26.69 -12.24
CA GLU A 355 -19.24 -26.92 -13.63
C GLU A 355 -19.56 -25.74 -14.55
N LEU A 356 -20.66 -25.01 -14.30
CA LEU A 356 -21.10 -23.88 -15.14
C LEU A 356 -20.46 -22.54 -14.78
N LEU A 357 -20.17 -22.28 -13.51
CA LEU A 357 -19.72 -20.98 -12.98
C LEU A 357 -18.28 -20.94 -12.50
N GLY A 358 -17.56 -22.07 -12.54
CA GLY A 358 -16.20 -22.20 -11.97
C GLY A 358 -16.22 -22.32 -10.43
N PRO A 359 -15.06 -22.46 -9.79
CA PRO A 359 -14.97 -22.67 -8.34
C PRO A 359 -15.51 -21.44 -7.61
N VAL A 360 -16.78 -21.50 -7.21
CA VAL A 360 -17.34 -20.57 -6.24
C VAL A 360 -16.61 -20.85 -4.93
N THR A 361 -15.78 -19.92 -4.50
CA THR A 361 -15.18 -19.95 -3.17
C THR A 361 -16.31 -19.80 -2.16
N CYS A 362 -16.91 -20.90 -1.76
CA CYS A 362 -17.96 -20.94 -0.74
C CYS A 362 -17.34 -20.59 0.62
N LYS A 363 -17.11 -19.29 0.84
CA LYS A 363 -16.66 -18.77 2.12
C LYS A 363 -17.75 -18.93 3.18
N PHE A 364 -19.00 -18.87 2.76
CA PHE A 364 -20.18 -18.97 3.61
C PHE A 364 -21.05 -20.13 3.17
N ALA A 365 -21.50 -20.92 4.13
CA ALA A 365 -22.44 -22.02 3.94
C ALA A 365 -23.52 -21.94 5.02
N LEU A 366 -24.77 -22.18 4.65
CA LEU A 366 -25.88 -22.20 5.58
C LEU A 366 -25.85 -23.50 6.39
N ALA A 367 -25.92 -23.40 7.71
CA ALA A 367 -26.12 -24.52 8.60
C ALA A 367 -27.10 -24.14 9.71
N GLU A 368 -27.87 -25.11 10.15
CA GLU A 368 -28.61 -25.05 11.40
C GLU A 368 -27.70 -25.57 12.52
N VAL A 369 -27.45 -24.73 13.49
CA VAL A 369 -26.48 -24.99 14.55
C VAL A 369 -27.19 -24.98 15.89
N GLN A 370 -26.98 -26.00 16.67
CA GLN A 370 -27.44 -26.07 18.05
C GLN A 370 -26.35 -25.51 18.96
N VAL A 371 -26.64 -24.43 19.68
CA VAL A 371 -25.68 -23.76 20.52
C VAL A 371 -26.17 -23.54 21.95
N ILE A 372 -25.23 -23.49 22.87
CA ILE A 372 -25.48 -23.14 24.28
C ILE A 372 -24.49 -22.05 24.70
N ARG A 373 -24.87 -21.17 25.61
CA ARG A 373 -23.92 -20.19 26.14
C ARG A 373 -22.83 -20.89 26.94
N SER A 374 -21.60 -20.42 26.82
CA SER A 374 -20.46 -20.98 27.56
C SER A 374 -20.68 -20.94 29.09
N PHE A 375 -21.39 -19.91 29.58
CA PHE A 375 -21.70 -19.76 31.00
C PHE A 375 -22.75 -20.75 31.50
N ASP A 376 -23.68 -21.16 30.66
CA ASP A 376 -24.81 -22.05 31.01
C ASP A 376 -24.47 -23.54 30.82
N LEU A 377 -23.26 -23.86 30.43
CA LEU A 377 -22.81 -25.24 30.24
C LEU A 377 -22.80 -25.98 31.58
N GLY A 378 -23.60 -27.01 31.67
CA GLY A 378 -23.77 -27.79 32.91
C GLY A 378 -24.97 -27.42 33.78
N SER A 379 -25.69 -26.34 33.44
CA SER A 379 -27.02 -26.06 33.99
C SER A 379 -28.11 -26.63 33.07
N ASN A 380 -29.33 -26.83 33.61
CA ASN A 380 -30.46 -27.36 32.83
C ASN A 380 -31.04 -26.37 31.81
N SER A 381 -30.21 -25.62 31.14
CA SER A 381 -30.64 -24.66 30.12
C SER A 381 -30.91 -25.37 28.78
N ASN A 382 -31.98 -24.95 28.10
CA ASN A 382 -32.34 -25.46 26.80
C ASN A 382 -31.36 -24.95 25.75
N PRO A 383 -30.93 -25.80 24.80
CA PRO A 383 -30.10 -25.34 23.69
C PRO A 383 -30.90 -24.48 22.72
N TYR A 384 -30.21 -23.53 22.06
CA TYR A 384 -30.79 -22.66 21.06
C TYR A 384 -30.51 -23.22 19.66
N PHE A 385 -31.48 -23.15 18.77
CA PHE A 385 -31.36 -23.54 17.36
C PHE A 385 -31.22 -22.27 16.51
N VAL A 386 -30.09 -22.14 15.81
CA VAL A 386 -29.75 -20.91 15.10
C VAL A 386 -29.28 -21.23 13.69
N TYR A 387 -29.80 -20.50 12.70
CA TYR A 387 -29.25 -20.50 11.34
C TYR A 387 -28.01 -19.63 11.28
N SER A 388 -26.94 -20.17 10.67
CA SER A 388 -25.65 -19.46 10.59
C SER A 388 -25.03 -19.60 9.21
N HIS A 389 -24.37 -18.55 8.79
CA HIS A 389 -23.56 -18.47 7.57
C HIS A 389 -22.19 -19.19 7.71
N LEU A 390 -21.83 -19.65 8.92
CA LEU A 390 -20.53 -20.26 9.22
C LEU A 390 -20.51 -21.80 9.04
N GLY A 391 -21.48 -22.38 8.40
CA GLY A 391 -21.62 -23.83 8.28
C GLY A 391 -20.37 -24.54 7.76
N SER A 392 -19.60 -23.94 6.85
CA SER A 392 -18.37 -24.54 6.33
C SER A 392 -17.22 -24.64 7.35
N ILE A 393 -17.28 -23.88 8.44
CA ILE A 393 -16.16 -23.72 9.39
C ILE A 393 -16.46 -24.36 10.74
N LEU A 394 -17.74 -24.43 11.14
CA LEU A 394 -18.16 -24.89 12.47
C LEU A 394 -18.16 -26.41 12.57
N LYS A 395 -17.69 -26.90 13.71
CA LYS A 395 -17.73 -28.31 14.10
C LYS A 395 -18.32 -28.41 15.50
N PRO A 396 -18.97 -29.53 15.85
CA PRO A 396 -19.39 -29.81 17.23
C PRO A 396 -18.22 -29.67 18.20
N GLY A 397 -18.45 -28.99 19.32
CA GLY A 397 -17.43 -28.65 20.32
C GLY A 397 -16.67 -27.33 20.10
N ASP A 398 -16.86 -26.68 18.95
CA ASP A 398 -16.23 -25.36 18.70
C ASP A 398 -16.85 -24.24 19.52
N ILE A 399 -16.02 -23.24 19.85
CA ILE A 399 -16.50 -22.00 20.46
C ILE A 399 -16.81 -21.00 19.34
N VAL A 400 -17.98 -20.34 19.44
CA VAL A 400 -18.45 -19.34 18.48
C VAL A 400 -18.84 -18.07 19.21
N MET A 401 -18.50 -16.93 18.63
CA MET A 401 -18.90 -15.63 19.11
C MET A 401 -20.18 -15.20 18.41
N GLY A 402 -21.16 -14.74 19.17
CA GLY A 402 -22.45 -14.30 18.64
C GLY A 402 -23.07 -13.20 19.48
N TYR A 403 -24.12 -12.60 18.95
CA TYR A 403 -24.96 -11.62 19.66
C TYR A 403 -26.19 -12.32 20.25
N TYR A 404 -26.50 -11.99 21.49
CA TYR A 404 -27.70 -12.45 22.19
C TYR A 404 -28.71 -11.33 22.24
N LEU A 405 -29.83 -11.47 21.55
CA LEU A 405 -30.82 -10.41 21.34
C LEU A 405 -32.05 -10.50 22.25
N GLU A 406 -32.30 -11.65 22.91
CA GLU A 406 -33.54 -11.94 23.63
C GLU A 406 -33.88 -10.90 24.70
N ASN A 407 -32.92 -10.43 25.45
CA ASN A 407 -33.16 -9.44 26.53
C ASN A 407 -32.45 -8.11 26.28
N SER A 408 -32.07 -7.83 25.03
CA SER A 408 -31.37 -6.61 24.69
C SER A 408 -32.33 -5.50 24.32
N ASN A 409 -32.19 -4.34 24.97
CA ASN A 409 -32.93 -3.14 24.61
C ASN A 409 -32.05 -2.20 23.77
N PHE A 410 -32.43 -2.03 22.53
CA PHE A 410 -31.71 -1.17 21.59
C PHE A 410 -32.47 0.14 21.42
N ASN A 411 -31.85 1.27 21.71
CA ASN A 411 -32.41 2.60 21.48
C ASN A 411 -32.37 2.96 19.98
N SER A 412 -33.06 2.18 19.14
CA SER A 412 -33.09 2.36 17.70
C SER A 412 -34.53 2.31 17.19
N SER A 413 -35.03 3.43 16.68
CA SER A 413 -36.37 3.51 16.09
C SER A 413 -36.55 2.56 14.87
N ILE A 414 -35.48 2.27 14.15
CA ILE A 414 -35.50 1.33 13.00
C ILE A 414 -35.72 -0.09 13.50
N PHE A 415 -35.09 -0.46 14.60
CA PHE A 415 -35.21 -1.79 15.20
C PHE A 415 -36.59 -1.98 15.87
N GLU A 416 -37.15 -0.97 16.54
CA GLU A 416 -38.49 -0.99 17.08
C GLU A 416 -39.54 -1.23 16.00
N MET A 417 -39.47 -0.49 14.88
CA MET A 417 -40.35 -0.71 13.72
C MET A 417 -40.16 -2.09 13.08
N TYR A 418 -38.94 -2.66 13.11
CA TYR A 418 -38.67 -4.01 12.66
C TYR A 418 -39.34 -5.05 13.55
N GLN A 419 -39.25 -4.91 14.88
CA GLN A 419 -39.91 -5.80 15.85
C GLN A 419 -41.43 -5.79 15.68
N GLU A 420 -42.06 -4.64 15.43
CA GLU A 420 -43.50 -4.53 15.20
C GLU A 420 -43.92 -5.19 13.86
N THR A 421 -43.06 -5.15 12.86
CA THR A 421 -43.41 -5.63 11.50
C THR A 421 -43.11 -7.13 11.31
N CYS A 422 -42.08 -7.66 11.99
CA CYS A 422 -41.63 -9.03 11.85
C CYS A 422 -42.23 -9.95 12.90
N ALA A 423 -42.80 -11.08 12.46
CA ALA A 423 -43.39 -12.08 13.36
C ALA A 423 -42.34 -12.85 14.19
N TYR A 424 -41.08 -12.86 13.75
CA TYR A 424 -40.00 -13.59 14.42
C TYR A 424 -38.68 -12.81 14.33
N VAL A 425 -38.14 -12.48 15.47
CA VAL A 425 -36.78 -11.92 15.62
C VAL A 425 -35.86 -13.03 16.12
N PRO A 426 -34.70 -13.27 15.52
CA PRO A 426 -33.78 -14.30 15.99
C PRO A 426 -33.24 -13.96 17.37
N GLU A 427 -33.24 -14.93 18.28
CA GLU A 427 -32.72 -14.76 19.64
C GLU A 427 -31.19 -14.61 19.67
N ILE A 428 -30.52 -15.35 18.77
CA ILE A 428 -29.06 -15.40 18.68
C ILE A 428 -28.64 -15.24 17.21
N ILE A 429 -27.57 -14.47 16.98
CA ILE A 429 -26.91 -14.33 15.69
C ILE A 429 -25.44 -14.65 15.86
N LEU A 430 -24.97 -15.71 15.21
CA LEU A 430 -23.58 -16.11 15.23
C LEU A 430 -22.76 -15.26 14.26
N VAL A 431 -21.60 -14.76 14.69
CA VAL A 431 -20.79 -13.80 13.93
C VAL A 431 -19.50 -14.41 13.42
N LYS A 432 -18.70 -15.03 14.31
CA LYS A 432 -17.41 -15.60 13.96
C LYS A 432 -17.03 -16.77 14.88
N LYS A 433 -16.17 -17.67 14.38
CA LYS A 433 -15.58 -18.74 15.19
C LYS A 433 -14.59 -18.15 16.20
N GLY A 434 -14.66 -18.57 17.43
CA GLY A 434 -13.74 -18.20 18.49
C GLY A 434 -12.57 -19.17 18.62
N TYR A 435 -11.37 -18.68 18.88
CA TYR A 435 -10.16 -19.48 19.09
C TYR A 435 -9.58 -19.23 20.48
N PRO A 436 -10.04 -19.93 21.53
CA PRO A 436 -9.65 -19.64 22.92
C PRO A 436 -8.16 -19.80 23.18
N SER A 437 -7.48 -20.71 22.48
CA SER A 437 -6.03 -20.92 22.57
C SER A 437 -5.21 -19.74 22.04
N ARG A 438 -5.77 -18.90 21.18
CA ARG A 438 -5.10 -17.74 20.59
C ARG A 438 -5.28 -16.44 21.40
N ARG A 439 -6.19 -16.42 22.41
CA ARG A 439 -6.53 -15.23 23.21
C ARG A 439 -5.60 -14.92 24.38
N LYS A 440 -4.42 -15.55 24.48
CA LYS A 440 -3.46 -15.22 25.53
C LYS A 440 -2.88 -13.83 25.29
N LYS A 441 -3.14 -12.86 26.19
CA LYS A 441 -2.73 -11.43 26.11
C LYS A 441 -1.21 -11.22 25.94
N SER A 442 -0.36 -12.22 26.15
CA SER A 442 1.10 -12.08 26.12
C SER A 442 1.79 -13.02 25.12
N ARG A 443 1.15 -13.35 24.00
CA ARG A 443 1.77 -14.21 23.00
C ARG A 443 2.96 -13.48 22.35
N ILE A 444 4.12 -14.12 22.35
CA ILE A 444 5.31 -13.60 21.65
C ILE A 444 5.07 -13.79 20.15
N ARG A 445 4.99 -12.66 19.42
CA ARG A 445 4.84 -12.64 17.96
C ARG A 445 6.19 -12.44 17.29
N ASN A 446 6.44 -13.16 16.21
CA ASN A 446 7.67 -13.05 15.42
C ASN A 446 7.63 -11.82 14.47
N TRP A 447 6.53 -11.09 14.47
CA TRP A 447 6.29 -9.92 13.63
C TRP A 447 5.82 -8.72 14.45
N LYS A 448 6.07 -7.54 13.90
CA LYS A 448 5.63 -6.25 14.48
C LYS A 448 5.03 -5.38 13.40
N LEU A 449 4.12 -4.50 13.79
CA LEU A 449 3.59 -3.43 12.95
C LEU A 449 4.42 -2.16 13.15
N LYS A 450 4.51 -1.34 12.11
CA LYS A 450 4.97 0.04 12.25
C LYS A 450 3.79 0.91 12.66
N THR A 451 4.04 1.92 13.47
CA THR A 451 3.06 2.95 13.84
C THR A 451 3.45 4.27 13.19
N LEU A 452 2.45 5.10 12.85
CA LEU A 452 2.67 6.47 12.35
C LEU A 452 3.29 7.36 13.44
N PHE A 453 3.01 7.04 14.69
CA PHE A 453 3.50 7.79 15.85
C PHE A 453 4.68 7.05 16.48
N SER A 454 5.82 7.72 16.64
CA SER A 454 6.82 7.26 17.59
C SER A 454 6.23 7.43 18.99
N LYS A 455 6.31 6.40 19.82
CA LYS A 455 5.85 6.42 21.23
C LYS A 455 6.59 7.43 22.12
N GLU A 456 7.36 8.35 21.51
CA GLU A 456 8.02 9.42 22.21
C GLU A 456 7.01 10.53 22.53
N LYS A 457 6.57 10.53 23.79
CA LYS A 457 5.97 11.66 24.50
C LYS A 457 4.56 12.08 24.11
N SER A 458 3.57 11.28 24.42
CA SER A 458 2.34 11.84 24.99
C SER A 458 2.47 11.92 26.52
N GLU A 459 3.34 12.77 27.01
CA GLU A 459 3.30 13.29 28.37
C GLU A 459 2.17 14.32 28.51
N THR A 460 0.99 13.97 28.08
CA THR A 460 -0.22 14.66 28.53
C THR A 460 -0.89 13.73 29.51
N ASN A 461 -1.13 14.22 30.71
CA ASN A 461 -1.84 13.61 31.84
C ASN A 461 -3.23 13.06 31.45
N GLY A 462 -3.32 12.23 30.42
CA GLY A 462 -4.48 11.44 30.02
C GLY A 462 -4.59 10.25 30.98
N LYS A 463 -5.74 10.14 31.61
CA LYS A 463 -6.08 9.15 32.62
C LYS A 463 -5.62 7.75 32.19
N LYS A 464 -5.01 6.98 33.09
CA LYS A 464 -4.59 5.57 32.92
C LYS A 464 -5.66 4.67 32.28
N TYR A 465 -6.92 5.04 32.38
CA TYR A 465 -8.07 4.32 31.78
C TYR A 465 -8.06 4.34 30.25
N ASP A 466 -7.70 5.45 29.60
CA ASP A 466 -7.67 5.53 28.13
C ASP A 466 -6.53 4.69 27.54
N GLN A 467 -5.47 4.45 28.29
CA GLN A 467 -4.30 3.70 27.84
C GLN A 467 -4.53 2.18 27.85
N THR A 468 -5.22 1.67 28.88
CA THR A 468 -5.59 0.24 28.95
C THR A 468 -6.60 -0.15 27.89
N CYS A 469 -7.59 0.71 27.61
CA CYS A 469 -8.57 0.49 26.55
C CYS A 469 -7.92 0.45 25.14
N PHE A 470 -6.93 1.31 24.91
CA PHE A 470 -6.17 1.31 23.66
C PHE A 470 -5.34 0.03 23.50
N GLU A 471 -4.70 -0.45 24.57
CA GLU A 471 -3.92 -1.69 24.54
C GLU A 471 -4.80 -2.91 24.26
N ASP A 472 -6.00 -2.97 24.85
CA ASP A 472 -6.97 -4.03 24.57
C ASP A 472 -7.49 -3.98 23.12
N ASP A 473 -7.82 -2.80 22.59
CA ASP A 473 -8.23 -2.63 21.19
C ASP A 473 -7.10 -3.00 20.22
N TYR A 474 -5.84 -2.68 20.56
CA TYR A 474 -4.66 -3.04 19.76
C TYR A 474 -4.44 -4.56 19.75
N GLU A 475 -4.55 -5.23 20.91
CA GLU A 475 -4.46 -6.71 20.97
C GLU A 475 -5.58 -7.37 20.18
N CYS A 476 -6.82 -6.89 20.26
CA CYS A 476 -7.91 -7.37 19.43
C CYS A 476 -7.60 -7.22 17.93
N PHE A 477 -7.03 -6.09 17.53
CA PHE A 477 -6.63 -5.86 16.14
C PHE A 477 -5.51 -6.82 15.68
N LEU A 478 -4.53 -7.12 16.54
CA LEU A 478 -3.48 -8.08 16.25
C LEU A 478 -4.04 -9.50 16.10
N GLN A 479 -5.04 -9.87 16.91
CA GLN A 479 -5.74 -11.16 16.78
C GLN A 479 -6.53 -11.24 15.47
N ASP A 480 -7.23 -10.17 15.09
CA ASP A 480 -7.93 -10.13 13.79
C ASP A 480 -6.99 -10.32 12.61
N LEU A 481 -5.76 -9.77 12.66
CA LEU A 481 -4.73 -9.99 11.63
C LEU A 481 -4.23 -11.45 11.60
N GLU A 482 -4.22 -12.15 12.73
CA GLU A 482 -3.86 -13.56 12.79
C GLU A 482 -4.98 -14.46 12.25
N GLU A 483 -6.23 -14.11 12.49
CA GLU A 483 -7.40 -14.88 12.09
C GLU A 483 -7.78 -14.67 10.62
N ASP A 484 -7.68 -13.41 10.13
CA ASP A 484 -8.15 -13.02 8.79
C ASP A 484 -7.00 -12.85 7.80
N ILE A 485 -6.90 -13.79 6.85
CA ILE A 485 -5.88 -13.78 5.78
C ILE A 485 -6.07 -12.58 4.84
N GLU A 486 -7.32 -12.13 4.58
CA GLU A 486 -7.58 -11.00 3.69
C GLU A 486 -7.09 -9.68 4.31
N LEU A 487 -7.30 -9.48 5.62
CA LEU A 487 -6.75 -8.33 6.33
C LEU A 487 -5.22 -8.37 6.33
N ARG A 488 -4.63 -9.54 6.54
CA ARG A 488 -3.18 -9.73 6.56
C ARG A 488 -2.51 -9.38 5.23
N ARG A 489 -3.12 -9.74 4.10
CA ARG A 489 -2.62 -9.40 2.76
C ARG A 489 -2.52 -7.90 2.51
N ASN A 490 -3.34 -7.11 3.21
CA ASN A 490 -3.39 -5.66 3.05
C ASN A 490 -2.48 -4.90 4.00
N VAL A 491 -1.73 -5.57 4.88
CA VAL A 491 -0.89 -4.97 5.91
C VAL A 491 0.55 -5.45 5.77
N ASN A 492 1.52 -4.54 5.91
CA ASN A 492 2.94 -4.89 5.89
C ASN A 492 3.37 -5.38 7.27
N LEU A 493 3.80 -6.64 7.35
CA LEU A 493 4.33 -7.25 8.56
C LEU A 493 5.86 -7.21 8.54
N TYR A 494 6.47 -6.75 9.63
CA TYR A 494 7.92 -6.64 9.76
C TYR A 494 8.45 -7.74 10.70
N LYS A 495 9.42 -8.54 10.25
CA LYS A 495 10.07 -9.56 11.08
C LYS A 495 10.73 -8.91 12.31
N THR A 496 10.50 -9.47 13.49
CA THR A 496 11.21 -9.05 14.70
C THR A 496 12.60 -9.69 14.68
N LYS A 497 13.68 -8.90 14.71
CA LYS A 497 15.03 -9.43 14.92
C LYS A 497 15.05 -10.06 16.31
N MET A 498 14.97 -11.38 16.41
CA MET A 498 15.25 -12.09 17.65
C MET A 498 16.74 -11.88 17.98
N ASN A 499 17.02 -11.29 19.14
CA ASN A 499 18.35 -11.36 19.71
C ASN A 499 18.66 -12.83 20.02
N CYS A 500 19.53 -13.45 19.22
CA CYS A 500 20.02 -14.82 19.37
C CYS A 500 20.84 -15.08 20.66
N GLN A 501 20.69 -14.28 21.70
CA GLN A 501 21.53 -14.39 22.90
C GLN A 501 20.84 -15.01 24.13
N LYS A 502 19.62 -15.56 24.03
CA LYS A 502 18.92 -16.16 25.20
C LYS A 502 18.48 -17.61 25.03
N THR A 503 19.09 -18.39 24.15
CA THR A 503 18.71 -19.81 23.98
C THR A 503 19.84 -20.78 24.40
N PHE A 504 20.55 -20.46 25.47
CA PHE A 504 21.51 -21.41 26.05
C PHE A 504 21.33 -21.57 27.58
N MET A 505 20.12 -21.64 28.08
CA MET A 505 19.83 -22.21 29.41
C MET A 505 18.31 -22.35 29.58
N ALA A 506 17.76 -23.48 29.17
CA ALA A 506 16.62 -24.12 29.83
C ALA A 506 16.51 -25.55 29.29
N THR A 507 17.03 -26.45 30.06
CA THR A 507 16.91 -27.90 29.95
C THR A 507 15.48 -28.35 30.21
N ASN A 508 15.03 -29.30 29.37
CA ASN A 508 14.14 -30.40 29.69
C ASN A 508 12.80 -30.13 30.39
N THR A 509 11.75 -30.05 29.62
CA THR A 509 10.52 -30.83 29.87
C THR A 509 9.91 -31.15 28.50
N GLU A 510 9.83 -32.46 28.24
CA GLU A 510 9.17 -33.10 27.12
C GLU A 510 7.65 -32.84 27.21
N ASP A 511 7.00 -32.91 26.03
CA ASP A 511 5.57 -32.88 25.74
C ASP A 511 5.01 -31.51 25.30
N ASP A 512 5.16 -31.23 24.00
CA ASP A 512 4.08 -30.63 23.23
C ASP A 512 4.35 -30.83 21.73
N VAL A 513 3.38 -31.50 21.11
CA VAL A 513 3.30 -31.84 19.69
C VAL A 513 3.38 -30.56 18.85
N SER A 514 4.42 -30.46 18.03
CA SER A 514 4.67 -29.37 17.11
C SER A 514 3.78 -29.50 15.88
N ASP A 515 2.73 -28.67 15.79
CA ASP A 515 2.16 -28.26 14.51
C ASP A 515 2.95 -27.06 13.99
N SER A 516 4.02 -27.36 13.27
CA SER A 516 4.77 -26.36 12.49
C SER A 516 4.06 -26.13 11.16
N GLU A 517 3.08 -25.24 11.11
CA GLU A 517 2.68 -24.63 9.86
C GLU A 517 3.81 -23.71 9.38
N GLU A 518 4.58 -24.15 8.40
CA GLU A 518 5.52 -23.36 7.63
C GLU A 518 4.78 -22.21 6.95
N PHE A 519 5.11 -20.98 7.33
CA PHE A 519 4.66 -19.78 6.62
C PHE A 519 5.38 -19.72 5.27
N PRO A 520 4.68 -19.54 4.15
CA PRO A 520 5.34 -19.38 2.86
C PRO A 520 6.26 -18.16 2.88
N GLU A 521 7.53 -18.38 2.62
CA GLU A 521 8.50 -17.33 2.35
C GLU A 521 8.08 -16.64 1.04
N ILE A 522 7.70 -15.38 1.13
CA ILE A 522 7.50 -14.56 -0.06
C ILE A 522 8.88 -14.11 -0.52
N ASP A 523 9.32 -14.72 -1.59
CA ASP A 523 10.54 -14.37 -2.29
C ASP A 523 10.40 -12.95 -2.86
N VAL A 524 11.33 -12.05 -2.50
CA VAL A 524 11.31 -10.63 -2.85
C VAL A 524 11.71 -10.41 -4.31
N SER A 525 11.90 -11.47 -5.10
CA SER A 525 12.35 -11.41 -6.49
C SER A 525 11.23 -11.30 -7.55
N GLU A 526 9.94 -11.31 -7.15
CA GLU A 526 8.79 -11.15 -8.05
C GLU A 526 7.92 -9.93 -7.70
N LEU A 527 8.53 -8.77 -7.58
CA LEU A 527 7.81 -7.48 -7.55
C LEU A 527 8.54 -6.46 -8.41
#